data_62c2bcc4694e28139321a9d24fd544ae
#
_entry.id   62c2bcc4694e28139321a9d24fd544ae
#
_cell.length_a   1.000
_cell.length_b   1.000
_cell.length_c   1.000
_cell.angle_alpha   90.00
_cell.angle_beta   90.00
_cell.angle_gamma   90.00
#
_symmetry.space_group_name_H-M   'P 1'
#
loop_
_entity.id
_entity.type
_entity.pdbx_description
1 polymer ?
#
loop_
_entity_poly.entity_id
_entity_poly.type
_entity_poly.pdbx_seq_one_letter_code
_entity_poly.pdbx_strand_id
1 'polypeptide(L)'
;MKKSLKIWVLLTYLLMVSVNGMANALPINGQNTGQVSDAYPNLFAPAGLTFSIWGVIYLLLALYTIYQLGWISPESSKARGPLLQKVGWLFSLTSIANGAWIFAWHYHVQWLSLLLIVTILVLLIQINLTLQKESFTLRELWMIRIPFGVYFGWITVASIANVTTLLVSMGWNGFGLSEVAWTGIILIVGAIIGLLTLRRNRNVAYGIVLIWAYGGILLKHASSDGFGAAYPIVMVTVGLCIFAFIAGVLCHFYCQKSTVKPTP
;
A
#
# COMPACT_ATOMS: atom_id res chain seq x y z
N MET A 1 6.02 -24.36 9.49
CA MET A 1 5.25 -23.43 10.37
C MET A 1 4.36 -24.23 11.32
N LYS A 2 4.22 -23.80 12.59
CA LYS A 2 3.35 -24.46 13.61
C LYS A 2 1.87 -24.34 13.22
N LYS A 3 1.07 -25.39 13.48
CA LYS A 3 -0.38 -25.41 13.17
C LYS A 3 -1.16 -24.26 13.83
N SER A 4 -0.84 -23.95 15.09
CA SER A 4 -1.44 -22.81 15.81
C SER A 4 -1.22 -21.47 15.13
N LEU A 5 -0.02 -21.22 14.59
CA LEU A 5 0.27 -20.00 13.88
C LEU A 5 -0.46 -19.92 12.52
N LYS A 6 -0.63 -21.06 11.83
CA LYS A 6 -1.43 -21.11 10.60
C LYS A 6 -2.87 -20.64 10.83
N ILE A 7 -3.48 -21.14 11.92
CA ILE A 7 -4.84 -20.77 12.33
C ILE A 7 -4.89 -19.28 12.76
N TRP A 8 -3.89 -18.84 13.52
CA TRP A 8 -3.80 -17.44 13.95
C TRP A 8 -3.73 -16.46 12.79
N VAL A 9 -2.90 -16.74 11.78
CA VAL A 9 -2.82 -15.95 10.54
C VAL A 9 -4.16 -15.91 9.82
N LEU A 10 -4.86 -17.05 9.72
CA LEU A 10 -6.19 -17.09 9.11
C LEU A 10 -7.20 -16.22 9.88
N LEU A 11 -7.24 -16.34 11.20
CA LEU A 11 -8.19 -15.59 12.03
C LEU A 11 -7.95 -14.08 11.97
N THR A 12 -6.69 -13.65 12.04
CA THR A 12 -6.35 -12.21 11.96
C THR A 12 -6.60 -11.65 10.56
N TYR A 13 -6.35 -12.44 9.50
CA TYR A 13 -6.71 -12.06 8.13
C TYR A 13 -8.23 -11.91 7.97
N LEU A 14 -9.02 -12.87 8.45
CA LEU A 14 -10.49 -12.81 8.40
C LEU A 14 -11.02 -11.61 9.18
N LEU A 15 -10.47 -11.34 10.37
CA LEU A 15 -10.81 -10.15 11.15
C LEU A 15 -10.56 -8.87 10.34
N MET A 16 -9.37 -8.72 9.75
CA MET A 16 -9.02 -7.57 8.93
C MET A 16 -10.01 -7.38 7.77
N VAL A 17 -10.26 -8.44 6.99
CA VAL A 17 -11.16 -8.36 5.83
C VAL A 17 -12.60 -8.08 6.26
N SER A 18 -13.08 -8.69 7.34
CA SER A 18 -14.43 -8.44 7.86
C SER A 18 -14.62 -6.99 8.29
N VAL A 19 -13.67 -6.42 9.06
CA VAL A 19 -13.74 -5.03 9.50
C VAL A 19 -13.72 -4.07 8.30
N ASN A 20 -12.83 -4.29 7.34
CA ASN A 20 -12.75 -3.45 6.15
C ASN A 20 -13.96 -3.61 5.21
N GLY A 21 -14.48 -4.83 5.08
CA GLY A 21 -15.72 -5.09 4.34
C GLY A 21 -16.91 -4.36 4.95
N MET A 22 -17.06 -4.45 6.27
CA MET A 22 -18.11 -3.72 6.99
C MET A 22 -17.97 -2.20 6.87
N ALA A 23 -16.75 -1.68 6.92
CA ALA A 23 -16.49 -0.24 6.79
C ALA A 23 -16.96 0.37 5.46
N ASN A 24 -17.01 -0.45 4.40
CA ASN A 24 -17.46 0.00 3.08
C ASN A 24 -18.90 -0.44 2.74
N ALA A 25 -19.36 -1.60 3.24
CA ALA A 25 -20.70 -2.12 2.98
C ALA A 25 -21.74 -1.62 3.99
N LEU A 26 -21.34 -1.43 5.24
CA LEU A 26 -22.16 -0.92 6.34
C LEU A 26 -21.41 0.31 6.93
N PRO A 27 -21.49 1.49 6.28
CA PRO A 27 -20.55 2.58 6.54
C PRO A 27 -20.37 2.84 8.04
N ILE A 28 -19.19 2.50 8.58
CA ILE A 28 -18.84 2.76 9.98
C ILE A 28 -18.87 4.28 10.19
N ASN A 29 -19.58 4.73 11.23
CA ASN A 29 -19.77 6.16 11.49
C ASN A 29 -20.40 6.92 10.28
N GLY A 30 -21.21 6.23 9.47
CA GLY A 30 -21.95 6.84 8.36
C GLY A 30 -21.13 7.19 7.12
N GLN A 31 -19.85 6.80 7.06
CA GLN A 31 -18.92 7.15 5.97
C GLN A 31 -18.15 5.91 5.50
N ASN A 32 -17.80 5.85 4.21
CA ASN A 32 -16.80 4.92 3.70
C ASN A 32 -15.39 5.52 3.80
N THR A 33 -14.37 4.68 3.59
CA THR A 33 -12.95 5.09 3.74
C THR A 33 -12.55 6.28 2.86
N GLY A 34 -13.11 6.40 1.65
CA GLY A 34 -12.87 7.53 0.75
C GLY A 34 -13.54 8.81 1.23
N GLN A 35 -14.78 8.71 1.71
CA GLN A 35 -15.52 9.87 2.26
C GLN A 35 -14.83 10.46 3.50
N VAL A 36 -14.24 9.62 4.36
CA VAL A 36 -13.41 10.10 5.47
C VAL A 36 -12.21 10.89 4.97
N SER A 37 -11.56 10.44 3.89
CA SER A 37 -10.47 11.19 3.25
C SER A 37 -10.94 12.55 2.73
N ASP A 38 -12.12 12.60 2.12
CA ASP A 38 -12.70 13.84 1.56
C ASP A 38 -13.16 14.84 2.65
N ALA A 39 -13.38 14.37 3.88
CA ALA A 39 -13.66 15.25 5.03
C ALA A 39 -12.47 16.13 5.45
N TYR A 40 -11.27 15.85 4.95
CA TYR A 40 -10.05 16.63 5.16
C TYR A 40 -9.49 17.12 3.82
N PRO A 41 -10.07 18.18 3.22
CA PRO A 41 -9.70 18.64 1.89
C PRO A 41 -8.21 18.97 1.80
N ASN A 42 -7.54 18.38 0.83
CA ASN A 42 -6.14 18.63 0.52
C ASN A 42 -5.84 18.19 -0.93
N LEU A 43 -4.83 18.78 -1.54
CA LEU A 43 -4.49 18.52 -2.94
C LEU A 43 -3.73 17.20 -3.17
N PHE A 44 -3.32 16.49 -2.11
CA PHE A 44 -2.66 15.18 -2.22
C PHE A 44 -3.67 14.01 -2.21
N ALA A 45 -4.90 14.23 -1.75
CA ALA A 45 -5.89 13.17 -1.66
C ALA A 45 -6.28 12.63 -3.05
N PRO A 46 -6.28 11.31 -3.28
CA PRO A 46 -6.68 10.73 -4.55
C PRO A 46 -8.20 10.69 -4.72
N ALA A 47 -8.69 10.44 -5.93
CA ALA A 47 -10.11 10.19 -6.19
C ALA A 47 -10.60 8.95 -5.43
N GLY A 48 -11.88 8.96 -5.00
CA GLY A 48 -12.46 7.87 -4.20
C GLY A 48 -12.32 6.48 -4.81
N LEU A 49 -12.39 6.37 -6.16
CA LEU A 49 -12.16 5.11 -6.89
C LEU A 49 -10.80 4.47 -6.56
N THR A 50 -9.77 5.27 -6.24
CA THR A 50 -8.42 4.79 -5.95
C THR A 50 -8.39 3.85 -4.74
N PHE A 51 -9.31 4.03 -3.78
CA PHE A 51 -9.44 3.18 -2.60
C PHE A 51 -9.91 1.76 -2.91
N SER A 52 -10.42 1.50 -4.14
CA SER A 52 -10.79 0.15 -4.58
C SER A 52 -9.61 -0.84 -4.57
N ILE A 53 -8.37 -0.35 -4.55
CA ILE A 53 -7.16 -1.16 -4.40
C ILE A 53 -7.16 -2.02 -3.12
N TRP A 54 -7.91 -1.63 -2.09
CA TRP A 54 -8.06 -2.46 -0.90
C TRP A 54 -8.64 -3.83 -1.23
N GLY A 55 -9.61 -3.88 -2.16
CA GLY A 55 -10.17 -5.15 -2.65
C GLY A 55 -9.09 -6.04 -3.28
N VAL A 56 -8.22 -5.46 -4.13
CA VAL A 56 -7.09 -6.19 -4.74
C VAL A 56 -6.11 -6.68 -3.67
N ILE A 57 -5.78 -5.84 -2.69
CA ILE A 57 -4.89 -6.19 -1.57
C ILE A 57 -5.45 -7.40 -0.82
N TYR A 58 -6.73 -7.37 -0.44
CA TYR A 58 -7.34 -8.47 0.32
C TYR A 58 -7.40 -9.76 -0.47
N LEU A 59 -7.72 -9.72 -1.77
CA LEU A 59 -7.71 -10.90 -2.62
C LEU A 59 -6.29 -11.51 -2.72
N LEU A 60 -5.27 -10.69 -2.90
CA LEU A 60 -3.88 -11.15 -2.94
C LEU A 60 -3.43 -11.73 -1.59
N LEU A 61 -3.81 -11.10 -0.47
CA LEU A 61 -3.52 -11.60 0.87
C LEU A 61 -4.30 -12.90 1.18
N ALA A 62 -5.48 -13.13 0.55
CA ALA A 62 -6.16 -14.43 0.58
C ALA A 62 -5.30 -15.52 -0.06
N LEU A 63 -4.69 -15.24 -1.23
CA LEU A 63 -3.78 -16.20 -1.87
C LEU A 63 -2.60 -16.57 -0.97
N TYR A 64 -1.99 -15.59 -0.29
CA TYR A 64 -0.95 -15.85 0.70
C TYR A 64 -1.48 -16.72 1.86
N THR A 65 -2.66 -16.40 2.39
CA THR A 65 -3.27 -17.12 3.51
C THR A 65 -3.57 -18.58 3.14
N ILE A 66 -4.10 -18.82 1.94
CA ILE A 66 -4.36 -20.17 1.43
C ILE A 66 -3.04 -20.94 1.22
N TYR A 67 -2.02 -20.29 0.66
CA TYR A 67 -0.71 -20.90 0.47
C TYR A 67 -0.07 -21.30 1.80
N GLN A 68 -0.06 -20.43 2.81
CA GLN A 68 0.54 -20.72 4.12
C GLN A 68 -0.18 -21.86 4.87
N LEU A 69 -1.50 -22.03 4.64
CA LEU A 69 -2.25 -23.18 5.15
C LEU A 69 -1.75 -24.50 4.54
N GLY A 70 -1.19 -24.47 3.35
CA GLY A 70 -0.73 -25.63 2.61
C GLY A 70 -1.82 -26.29 1.77
N TRP A 71 -2.92 -25.58 1.46
CA TRP A 71 -4.03 -26.13 0.67
C TRP A 71 -3.72 -26.23 -0.82
N ILE A 72 -2.89 -25.33 -1.36
CA ILE A 72 -2.55 -25.32 -2.80
C ILE A 72 -1.24 -26.07 -3.09
N SER A 73 -0.26 -25.96 -2.20
CA SER A 73 1.08 -26.55 -2.38
C SER A 73 1.65 -27.02 -1.04
N PRO A 74 1.21 -28.16 -0.53
CA PRO A 74 1.59 -28.65 0.81
C PRO A 74 3.10 -28.79 1.00
N GLU A 75 3.80 -29.37 0.02
CA GLU A 75 5.24 -29.60 0.09
C GLU A 75 6.04 -28.30 0.03
N SER A 76 5.70 -27.40 -0.91
CA SER A 76 6.33 -26.10 -1.02
C SER A 76 6.08 -25.25 0.24
N SER A 77 4.85 -25.22 0.75
CA SER A 77 4.52 -24.55 2.02
C SER A 77 5.29 -25.13 3.20
N LYS A 78 5.50 -26.46 3.23
CA LYS A 78 6.30 -27.11 4.26
C LYS A 78 7.78 -26.73 4.15
N ALA A 79 8.35 -26.74 2.95
CA ALA A 79 9.74 -26.33 2.69
C ALA A 79 9.99 -24.86 3.08
N ARG A 80 9.02 -23.96 2.86
CA ARG A 80 9.08 -22.56 3.27
C ARG A 80 8.71 -22.30 4.74
N GLY A 81 8.59 -23.34 5.55
CA GLY A 81 8.14 -23.26 6.94
C GLY A 81 8.77 -22.16 7.79
N PRO A 82 10.10 -22.00 7.83
CA PRO A 82 10.77 -20.92 8.58
C PRO A 82 10.40 -19.51 8.07
N LEU A 83 10.40 -19.33 6.75
CA LEU A 83 10.00 -18.05 6.12
C LEU A 83 8.55 -17.70 6.46
N LEU A 84 7.63 -18.64 6.24
CA LEU A 84 6.21 -18.46 6.52
C LEU A 84 5.91 -18.21 8.01
N GLN A 85 6.73 -18.77 8.91
CA GLN A 85 6.59 -18.51 10.34
C GLN A 85 6.92 -17.06 10.67
N LYS A 86 8.02 -16.53 10.12
CA LYS A 86 8.42 -15.13 10.35
C LYS A 86 7.43 -14.17 9.71
N VAL A 87 7.08 -14.37 8.44
CA VAL A 87 6.13 -13.52 7.70
C VAL A 87 4.74 -13.63 8.33
N GLY A 88 4.31 -14.82 8.76
CA GLY A 88 3.00 -15.03 9.38
C GLY A 88 2.80 -14.23 10.67
N TRP A 89 3.79 -14.14 11.53
CA TRP A 89 3.72 -13.28 12.72
C TRP A 89 3.60 -11.80 12.36
N LEU A 90 4.47 -11.32 11.47
CA LEU A 90 4.44 -9.92 11.03
C LEU A 90 3.11 -9.59 10.34
N PHE A 91 2.61 -10.49 9.50
CA PHE A 91 1.33 -10.31 8.81
C PHE A 91 0.15 -10.31 9.78
N SER A 92 0.15 -11.17 10.80
CA SER A 92 -0.90 -11.14 11.83
C SER A 92 -0.94 -9.80 12.55
N LEU A 93 0.23 -9.23 12.87
CA LEU A 93 0.31 -7.90 13.49
C LEU A 93 -0.16 -6.79 12.54
N THR A 94 0.17 -6.86 11.22
CA THR A 94 -0.37 -5.89 10.25
C THR A 94 -1.89 -6.02 10.14
N SER A 95 -2.44 -7.22 10.19
CA SER A 95 -3.89 -7.46 10.08
C SER A 95 -4.64 -6.86 11.27
N ILE A 96 -4.12 -7.03 12.49
CA ILE A 96 -4.71 -6.43 13.70
C ILE A 96 -4.60 -4.90 13.65
N ALA A 97 -3.41 -4.37 13.31
CA ALA A 97 -3.19 -2.93 13.21
C ALA A 97 -4.08 -2.29 12.13
N ASN A 98 -4.30 -2.99 11.00
CA ASN A 98 -5.17 -2.53 9.93
C ASN A 98 -6.65 -2.48 10.36
N GLY A 99 -7.14 -3.51 11.05
CA GLY A 99 -8.49 -3.48 11.62
C GLY A 99 -8.67 -2.32 12.61
N ALA A 100 -7.70 -2.09 13.49
CA ALA A 100 -7.72 -0.95 14.42
C ALA A 100 -7.63 0.40 13.69
N TRP A 101 -6.83 0.47 12.60
CA TRP A 101 -6.71 1.66 11.76
C TRP A 101 -8.06 2.08 11.16
N ILE A 102 -8.88 1.13 10.68
CA ILE A 102 -10.22 1.43 10.15
C ILE A 102 -11.06 2.17 11.19
N PHE A 103 -11.09 1.70 12.43
CA PHE A 103 -11.84 2.40 13.48
C PHE A 103 -11.26 3.79 13.76
N ALA A 104 -9.95 3.92 13.95
CA ALA A 104 -9.32 5.23 14.19
C ALA A 104 -9.60 6.21 13.04
N TRP A 105 -9.56 5.74 11.78
CA TRP A 105 -9.84 6.52 10.59
C TRP A 105 -11.29 6.99 10.54
N HIS A 106 -12.25 6.09 10.69
CA HIS A 106 -13.68 6.37 10.60
C HIS A 106 -14.24 7.17 11.78
N TYR A 107 -13.63 7.09 12.96
CA TYR A 107 -13.97 7.93 14.11
C TYR A 107 -13.13 9.22 14.20
N HIS A 108 -12.41 9.56 13.13
CA HIS A 108 -11.63 10.81 13.02
C HIS A 108 -10.57 11.00 14.11
N VAL A 109 -10.00 9.90 14.65
CA VAL A 109 -8.89 9.94 15.62
C VAL A 109 -7.56 9.94 14.83
N GLN A 110 -7.24 11.10 14.18
CA GLN A 110 -6.20 11.18 13.14
C GLN A 110 -4.79 10.84 13.65
N TRP A 111 -4.44 11.23 14.88
CA TRP A 111 -3.14 10.89 15.48
C TRP A 111 -2.99 9.37 15.67
N LEU A 112 -4.07 8.67 16.09
CA LEU A 112 -4.06 7.22 16.26
C LEU A 112 -4.04 6.52 14.90
N SER A 113 -4.80 7.03 13.93
CA SER A 113 -4.77 6.56 12.54
C SER A 113 -3.34 6.62 11.97
N LEU A 114 -2.64 7.75 12.14
CA LEU A 114 -1.25 7.89 11.72
C LEU A 114 -0.33 6.90 12.43
N LEU A 115 -0.45 6.73 13.75
CA LEU A 115 0.37 5.78 14.51
C LEU A 115 0.18 4.34 14.00
N LEU A 116 -1.07 3.94 13.75
CA LEU A 116 -1.40 2.60 13.28
C LEU A 116 -0.91 2.36 11.86
N ILE A 117 -1.10 3.31 10.93
CA ILE A 117 -0.63 3.13 9.55
C ILE A 117 0.90 3.12 9.45
N VAL A 118 1.60 3.91 10.26
CA VAL A 118 3.07 3.86 10.38
C VAL A 118 3.52 2.51 10.96
N THR A 119 2.79 1.96 11.93
CA THR A 119 3.05 0.61 12.45
C THR A 119 2.93 -0.44 11.34
N ILE A 120 1.85 -0.38 10.53
CA ILE A 120 1.67 -1.27 9.38
C ILE A 120 2.82 -1.10 8.39
N LEU A 121 3.21 0.15 8.09
CA LEU A 121 4.33 0.45 7.18
C LEU A 121 5.63 -0.21 7.65
N VAL A 122 5.99 -0.06 8.91
CA VAL A 122 7.21 -0.66 9.50
C VAL A 122 7.18 -2.18 9.43
N LEU A 123 6.04 -2.81 9.74
CA LEU A 123 5.87 -4.26 9.63
C LEU A 123 5.98 -4.74 8.17
N LEU A 124 5.42 -4.01 7.21
CA LEU A 124 5.53 -4.33 5.78
C LEU A 124 6.95 -4.13 5.25
N ILE A 125 7.68 -3.12 5.72
CA ILE A 125 9.11 -2.98 5.43
C ILE A 125 9.86 -4.25 5.88
N GLN A 126 9.63 -4.74 7.11
CA GLN A 126 10.28 -5.94 7.63
C GLN A 126 9.92 -7.20 6.82
N ILE A 127 8.64 -7.34 6.41
CA ILE A 127 8.20 -8.44 5.53
C ILE A 127 8.95 -8.37 4.20
N ASN A 128 8.94 -7.22 3.52
CA ASN A 128 9.56 -7.07 2.21
C ASN A 128 11.09 -7.24 2.26
N LEU A 129 11.77 -6.74 3.30
CA LEU A 129 13.19 -6.99 3.56
C LEU A 129 13.50 -8.47 3.81
N THR A 130 12.57 -9.22 4.36
CA THR A 130 12.70 -10.67 4.53
C THR A 130 12.52 -11.38 3.19
N LEU A 131 11.46 -11.04 2.45
CA LEU A 131 11.12 -11.68 1.18
C LEU A 131 12.14 -11.39 0.06
N GLN A 132 12.79 -10.22 0.06
CA GLN A 132 13.78 -9.89 -0.99
C GLN A 132 15.04 -10.77 -0.97
N LYS A 133 15.30 -11.46 0.14
CA LYS A 133 16.46 -12.37 0.30
C LYS A 133 16.21 -13.77 -0.26
N GLU A 134 14.97 -14.05 -0.66
CA GLU A 134 14.53 -15.37 -1.11
C GLU A 134 14.36 -15.40 -2.63
N SER A 135 14.64 -16.56 -3.20
CA SER A 135 14.24 -16.86 -4.58
C SER A 135 12.89 -17.59 -4.59
N PHE A 136 12.04 -17.23 -5.52
CA PHE A 136 10.67 -17.73 -5.61
C PHE A 136 10.40 -18.36 -6.96
N THR A 137 9.67 -19.45 -6.99
CA THR A 137 9.01 -19.96 -8.18
C THR A 137 7.92 -18.96 -8.64
N LEU A 138 7.45 -19.06 -9.89
CA LEU A 138 6.39 -18.19 -10.39
C LEU A 138 5.13 -18.26 -9.50
N ARG A 139 4.78 -19.46 -9.02
CA ARG A 139 3.64 -19.65 -8.10
C ARG A 139 3.87 -18.93 -6.76
N GLU A 140 5.05 -19.06 -6.17
CA GLU A 140 5.39 -18.39 -4.92
C GLU A 140 5.48 -16.87 -5.07
N LEU A 141 5.89 -16.37 -6.23
CA LEU A 141 5.82 -14.94 -6.53
C LEU A 141 4.40 -14.41 -6.38
N TRP A 142 3.42 -15.09 -7.02
CA TRP A 142 2.01 -14.68 -6.95
C TRP A 142 1.39 -14.86 -5.56
N MET A 143 1.82 -15.88 -4.80
CA MET A 143 1.23 -16.22 -3.52
C MET A 143 1.92 -15.61 -2.30
N ILE A 144 3.17 -15.15 -2.45
CA ILE A 144 3.93 -14.60 -1.32
C ILE A 144 4.42 -13.19 -1.62
N ARG A 145 5.19 -12.99 -2.71
CA ARG A 145 5.91 -11.74 -2.91
C ARG A 145 5.03 -10.60 -3.43
N ILE A 146 4.19 -10.87 -4.43
CA ILE A 146 3.28 -9.88 -5.02
C ILE A 146 2.26 -9.35 -4.00
N PRO A 147 1.57 -10.18 -3.20
CA PRO A 147 0.64 -9.69 -2.18
C PRO A 147 1.22 -8.62 -1.26
N PHE A 148 2.39 -8.91 -0.69
CA PHE A 148 3.04 -7.95 0.21
C PHE A 148 3.67 -6.76 -0.53
N GLY A 149 4.03 -6.91 -1.80
CA GLY A 149 4.48 -5.80 -2.64
C GLY A 149 3.38 -4.79 -2.92
N VAL A 150 2.19 -5.27 -3.30
CA VAL A 150 1.01 -4.43 -3.53
C VAL A 150 0.57 -3.74 -2.24
N TYR A 151 0.47 -4.50 -1.15
CA TYR A 151 0.10 -3.94 0.15
C TYR A 151 1.10 -2.86 0.61
N PHE A 152 2.39 -3.12 0.49
CA PHE A 152 3.44 -2.17 0.86
C PHE A 152 3.40 -0.89 0.02
N GLY A 153 3.19 -1.02 -1.31
CA GLY A 153 3.06 0.14 -2.20
C GLY A 153 1.92 1.06 -1.79
N TRP A 154 0.75 0.47 -1.50
CA TRP A 154 -0.41 1.24 -1.04
C TRP A 154 -0.18 1.91 0.31
N ILE A 155 0.34 1.19 1.30
CA ILE A 155 0.61 1.74 2.63
C ILE A 155 1.69 2.83 2.61
N THR A 156 2.64 2.78 1.68
CA THR A 156 3.61 3.88 1.51
C THR A 156 2.90 5.21 1.18
N VAL A 157 2.01 5.21 0.19
CA VAL A 157 1.26 6.41 -0.19
C VAL A 157 0.21 6.78 0.87
N ALA A 158 -0.50 5.80 1.41
CA ALA A 158 -1.50 6.01 2.45
C ALA A 158 -0.89 6.60 3.75
N SER A 159 0.36 6.27 4.07
CA SER A 159 1.06 6.88 5.21
C SER A 159 1.30 8.38 4.99
N ILE A 160 1.69 8.78 3.78
CA ILE A 160 1.83 10.20 3.42
C ILE A 160 0.47 10.90 3.50
N ALA A 161 -0.58 10.28 2.96
CA ALA A 161 -1.94 10.82 3.04
C ALA A 161 -2.42 10.99 4.49
N ASN A 162 -2.13 10.03 5.38
CA ASN A 162 -2.48 10.15 6.81
C ASN A 162 -1.71 11.29 7.51
N VAL A 163 -0.44 11.51 7.17
CA VAL A 163 0.31 12.71 7.66
C VAL A 163 -0.40 13.97 7.20
N THR A 164 -0.73 14.07 5.91
CA THR A 164 -1.41 15.23 5.33
C THR A 164 -2.76 15.48 6.02
N THR A 165 -3.56 14.42 6.21
CA THR A 165 -4.85 14.49 6.90
C THR A 165 -4.71 14.97 8.35
N LEU A 166 -3.71 14.48 9.09
CA LEU A 166 -3.44 14.95 10.45
C LEU A 166 -3.07 16.44 10.46
N LEU A 167 -2.19 16.89 9.57
CA LEU A 167 -1.79 18.30 9.48
C LEU A 167 -2.99 19.21 9.16
N VAL A 168 -3.85 18.80 8.21
CA VAL A 168 -5.09 19.51 7.89
C VAL A 168 -6.04 19.56 9.11
N SER A 169 -6.20 18.44 9.82
CA SER A 169 -7.06 18.37 11.01
C SER A 169 -6.59 19.27 12.16
N MET A 170 -5.29 19.58 12.21
CA MET A 170 -4.68 20.49 13.19
C MET A 170 -4.70 21.97 12.74
N GLY A 171 -5.22 22.27 11.55
CA GLY A 171 -5.19 23.63 10.99
C GLY A 171 -3.79 24.15 10.69
N TRP A 172 -2.84 23.23 10.35
CA TRP A 172 -1.46 23.61 10.07
C TRP A 172 -1.36 24.54 8.85
N ASN A 173 -0.68 25.66 9.01
CA ASN A 173 -0.59 26.74 8.01
C ASN A 173 0.48 26.53 6.93
N GLY A 174 1.13 25.37 6.87
CA GLY A 174 2.16 25.08 5.84
C GLY A 174 3.43 25.94 5.94
N PHE A 175 3.77 26.48 7.11
CA PHE A 175 4.84 27.48 7.28
C PHE A 175 4.69 28.69 6.33
N GLY A 176 3.45 29.05 5.98
CA GLY A 176 3.16 30.13 5.07
C GLY A 176 3.31 29.82 3.57
N LEU A 177 3.67 28.58 3.21
CA LEU A 177 3.68 28.14 1.80
C LEU A 177 2.26 27.83 1.32
N SER A 178 2.02 28.07 0.02
CA SER A 178 0.73 27.71 -0.58
C SER A 178 0.50 26.19 -0.60
N GLU A 179 -0.77 25.76 -0.59
CA GLU A 179 -1.15 24.35 -0.70
C GLU A 179 -0.56 23.69 -1.96
N VAL A 180 -0.51 24.41 -3.08
CA VAL A 180 0.10 23.95 -4.33
C VAL A 180 1.59 23.66 -4.16
N ALA A 181 2.32 24.55 -3.50
CA ALA A 181 3.76 24.36 -3.25
C ALA A 181 4.01 23.18 -2.34
N TRP A 182 3.27 23.05 -1.24
CA TRP A 182 3.36 21.90 -0.32
C TRP A 182 3.02 20.59 -1.00
N THR A 183 1.94 20.56 -1.78
CA THR A 183 1.56 19.36 -2.53
C THR A 183 2.64 18.95 -3.51
N GLY A 184 3.24 19.90 -4.24
CA GLY A 184 4.37 19.63 -5.12
C GLY A 184 5.56 19.01 -4.37
N ILE A 185 5.92 19.56 -3.20
CA ILE A 185 6.99 19.02 -2.36
C ILE A 185 6.67 17.58 -1.90
N ILE A 186 5.47 17.33 -1.38
CA ILE A 186 5.06 16.01 -0.89
C ILE A 186 5.06 14.98 -2.02
N LEU A 187 4.57 15.36 -3.21
CA LEU A 187 4.55 14.48 -4.38
C LEU A 187 5.98 14.08 -4.78
N ILE A 188 6.91 15.04 -4.85
CA ILE A 188 8.30 14.77 -5.19
C ILE A 188 8.98 13.91 -4.12
N VAL A 189 8.82 14.23 -2.84
CA VAL A 189 9.37 13.45 -1.73
C VAL A 189 8.82 12.03 -1.75
N GLY A 190 7.51 11.87 -1.94
CA GLY A 190 6.87 10.55 -2.08
C GLY A 190 7.39 9.77 -3.29
N ALA A 191 7.64 10.46 -4.42
CA ALA A 191 8.22 9.83 -5.60
C ALA A 191 9.67 9.38 -5.37
N ILE A 192 10.50 10.18 -4.69
CA ILE A 192 11.87 9.80 -4.33
C ILE A 192 11.86 8.56 -3.41
N ILE A 193 11.05 8.57 -2.35
CA ILE A 193 10.91 7.43 -1.44
C ILE A 193 10.47 6.19 -2.23
N GLY A 194 9.47 6.34 -3.10
CA GLY A 194 8.94 5.26 -3.92
C GLY A 194 9.97 4.65 -4.86
N LEU A 195 10.72 5.46 -5.59
CA LEU A 195 11.77 5.02 -6.52
C LEU A 195 12.95 4.37 -5.81
N LEU A 196 13.41 4.92 -4.69
CA LEU A 196 14.47 4.32 -3.87
C LEU A 196 14.02 2.97 -3.31
N THR A 197 12.77 2.87 -2.87
CA THR A 197 12.18 1.62 -2.36
C THR A 197 12.03 0.59 -3.47
N LEU A 198 11.53 0.98 -4.65
CA LEU A 198 11.42 0.11 -5.83
C LEU A 198 12.78 -0.46 -6.23
N ARG A 199 13.81 0.41 -6.31
CA ARG A 199 15.19 0.01 -6.63
C ARG A 199 15.76 -0.96 -5.60
N ARG A 200 15.54 -0.69 -4.29
CA ARG A 200 16.05 -1.52 -3.20
C ARG A 200 15.36 -2.88 -3.12
N ASN A 201 14.02 -2.89 -3.14
CA ASN A 201 13.24 -4.12 -2.93
C ASN A 201 13.08 -4.95 -4.20
N ARG A 202 13.33 -4.38 -5.38
CA ARG A 202 13.17 -5.06 -6.68
C ARG A 202 11.79 -5.73 -6.81
N ASN A 203 10.74 -5.04 -6.39
CA ASN A 203 9.35 -5.54 -6.43
C ASN A 203 8.52 -4.67 -7.35
N VAL A 204 8.28 -5.15 -8.58
CA VAL A 204 7.51 -4.44 -9.62
C VAL A 204 6.08 -4.16 -9.17
N ALA A 205 5.46 -5.08 -8.41
CA ALA A 205 4.10 -4.88 -7.92
C ALA A 205 3.99 -3.64 -7.01
N TYR A 206 5.02 -3.36 -6.21
CA TYR A 206 5.12 -2.12 -5.45
C TYR A 206 5.09 -0.88 -6.36
N GLY A 207 5.89 -0.87 -7.43
CA GLY A 207 5.95 0.26 -8.38
C GLY A 207 4.64 0.49 -9.12
N ILE A 208 3.94 -0.59 -9.52
CA ILE A 208 2.63 -0.50 -10.19
C ILE A 208 1.60 0.17 -9.26
N VAL A 209 1.64 -0.10 -7.97
CA VAL A 209 0.72 0.52 -7.00
C VAL A 209 1.01 2.02 -6.83
N LEU A 210 2.28 2.45 -6.89
CA LEU A 210 2.59 3.88 -6.88
C LEU A 210 2.01 4.59 -8.12
N ILE A 211 2.10 3.96 -9.30
CA ILE A 211 1.48 4.49 -10.53
C ILE A 211 -0.03 4.60 -10.35
N TRP A 212 -0.68 3.58 -9.78
CA TRP A 212 -2.11 3.59 -9.46
C TRP A 212 -2.49 4.73 -8.52
N ALA A 213 -1.78 4.88 -7.41
CA ALA A 213 -2.08 5.89 -6.40
C ALA A 213 -1.92 7.32 -6.95
N TYR A 214 -0.82 7.59 -7.67
CA TYR A 214 -0.59 8.89 -8.31
C TYR A 214 -1.56 9.12 -9.47
N GLY A 215 -1.92 8.06 -10.21
CA GLY A 215 -3.01 8.11 -11.19
C GLY A 215 -4.33 8.55 -10.58
N GLY A 216 -4.64 8.08 -9.36
CA GLY A 216 -5.81 8.51 -8.60
C GLY A 216 -5.76 9.98 -8.18
N ILE A 217 -4.58 10.50 -7.82
CA ILE A 217 -4.38 11.94 -7.54
C ILE A 217 -4.62 12.75 -8.82
N LEU A 218 -4.02 12.32 -9.94
CA LEU A 218 -4.20 12.98 -11.23
C LEU A 218 -5.68 12.98 -11.66
N LEU A 219 -6.38 11.86 -11.48
CA LEU A 219 -7.80 11.73 -11.78
C LEU A 219 -8.63 12.72 -10.97
N LYS A 220 -8.38 12.88 -9.67
CA LYS A 220 -9.09 13.85 -8.83
C LYS A 220 -8.86 15.29 -9.30
N HIS A 221 -7.63 15.60 -9.74
CA HIS A 221 -7.32 16.94 -10.26
C HIS A 221 -7.94 17.20 -11.63
N ALA A 222 -8.05 16.20 -12.50
CA ALA A 222 -8.59 16.36 -13.86
C ALA A 222 -10.13 16.29 -13.89
N SER A 223 -10.77 15.59 -12.95
CA SER A 223 -12.21 15.35 -12.94
C SER A 223 -13.00 16.59 -12.56
N SER A 224 -14.15 16.80 -13.22
CA SER A 224 -15.14 17.82 -12.86
C SER A 224 -15.69 17.66 -11.44
N ASP A 225 -15.84 16.40 -10.99
CA ASP A 225 -16.29 16.06 -9.63
C ASP A 225 -15.17 16.19 -8.58
N GLY A 226 -13.96 16.51 -9.03
CA GLY A 226 -12.80 16.77 -8.18
C GLY A 226 -12.42 18.24 -8.20
N PHE A 227 -11.22 18.54 -8.69
CA PHE A 227 -10.69 19.91 -8.73
C PHE A 227 -10.89 20.61 -10.10
N GLY A 228 -11.49 19.96 -11.09
CA GLY A 228 -11.83 20.57 -12.39
C GLY A 228 -10.65 21.21 -13.11
N ALA A 229 -9.46 20.63 -13.04
CA ALA A 229 -8.20 21.13 -13.58
C ALA A 229 -7.73 22.50 -13.01
N ALA A 230 -8.21 22.91 -11.83
CA ALA A 230 -7.86 24.19 -11.22
C ALA A 230 -6.38 24.32 -10.83
N TYR A 231 -5.65 23.20 -10.71
CA TYR A 231 -4.26 23.15 -10.23
C TYR A 231 -3.29 22.55 -11.26
N PRO A 232 -3.01 23.20 -12.39
CA PRO A 232 -2.20 22.65 -13.48
C PRO A 232 -0.77 22.30 -13.04
N ILE A 233 -0.16 23.06 -12.12
CA ILE A 233 1.17 22.77 -11.58
C ILE A 233 1.18 21.43 -10.86
N VAL A 234 0.16 21.12 -10.04
CA VAL A 234 0.04 19.83 -9.36
C VAL A 234 -0.12 18.71 -10.39
N MET A 235 -0.97 18.89 -11.40
CA MET A 235 -1.19 17.89 -12.46
C MET A 235 0.11 17.56 -13.22
N VAL A 236 0.89 18.58 -13.59
CA VAL A 236 2.19 18.38 -14.24
C VAL A 236 3.15 17.64 -13.32
N THR A 237 3.23 18.03 -12.05
CA THR A 237 4.11 17.36 -11.06
C THR A 237 3.73 15.89 -10.90
N VAL A 238 2.44 15.57 -10.75
CA VAL A 238 1.95 14.17 -10.67
C VAL A 238 2.29 13.41 -11.94
N GLY A 239 2.08 14.00 -13.13
CA GLY A 239 2.42 13.39 -14.42
C GLY A 239 3.90 13.03 -14.53
N LEU A 240 4.79 13.94 -14.12
CA LEU A 240 6.23 13.68 -14.08
C LEU A 240 6.60 12.56 -13.08
N CYS A 241 5.96 12.53 -11.92
CA CYS A 241 6.15 11.44 -10.94
C CYS A 241 5.70 10.08 -11.50
N ILE A 242 4.54 10.02 -12.17
CA ILE A 242 4.04 8.80 -12.83
C ILE A 242 5.02 8.34 -13.90
N PHE A 243 5.51 9.26 -14.74
CA PHE A 243 6.51 8.93 -15.75
C PHE A 243 7.77 8.35 -15.13
N ALA A 244 8.28 8.94 -14.03
CA ALA A 244 9.44 8.44 -13.31
C ALA A 244 9.20 7.03 -12.72
N PHE A 245 8.01 6.73 -12.19
CA PHE A 245 7.66 5.39 -11.72
C PHE A 245 7.61 4.37 -12.87
N ILE A 246 7.01 4.73 -14.02
CA ILE A 246 6.98 3.87 -15.19
C ILE A 246 8.42 3.58 -15.67
N ALA A 247 9.26 4.60 -15.78
CA ALA A 247 10.67 4.43 -16.15
C ALA A 247 11.41 3.51 -15.17
N GLY A 248 11.18 3.70 -13.85
CA GLY A 248 11.75 2.84 -12.81
C GLY A 248 11.33 1.38 -12.91
N VAL A 249 10.05 1.12 -13.18
CA VAL A 249 9.51 -0.23 -13.40
C VAL A 249 10.10 -0.86 -14.65
N LEU A 250 10.16 -0.13 -15.76
CA LEU A 250 10.73 -0.63 -17.02
C LEU A 250 12.24 -0.92 -16.89
N CYS A 251 12.99 -0.01 -16.26
CA CYS A 251 14.42 -0.22 -16.00
C CYS A 251 14.67 -1.51 -15.22
N HIS A 252 13.81 -1.82 -14.26
CA HIS A 252 13.91 -3.06 -13.49
C HIS A 252 13.79 -4.31 -14.40
N PHE A 253 12.85 -4.33 -15.35
CA PHE A 253 12.70 -5.46 -16.30
C PHE A 253 13.92 -5.60 -17.23
N TYR A 254 14.48 -4.49 -17.72
CA TYR A 254 15.64 -4.53 -18.59
C TYR A 254 16.90 -5.03 -17.86
N CYS A 255 17.12 -4.59 -16.63
CA CYS A 255 18.26 -5.04 -15.82
C CYS A 255 18.18 -6.53 -15.45
N GLN A 256 16.98 -7.10 -15.27
CA GLN A 256 16.84 -8.54 -15.02
C GLN A 256 17.15 -9.39 -16.26
N LYS A 257 16.77 -8.93 -17.47
CA LYS A 257 17.08 -9.67 -18.72
C LYS A 257 18.57 -9.72 -19.02
N SER A 258 19.33 -8.68 -18.69
CA SER A 258 20.77 -8.61 -18.96
C SER A 258 21.63 -9.49 -18.03
N THR A 259 21.08 -9.93 -16.89
CA THR A 259 21.78 -10.82 -15.95
C THR A 259 21.58 -12.32 -16.22
N VAL A 260 20.63 -12.67 -17.08
CA VAL A 260 20.45 -14.04 -17.59
C VAL A 260 21.35 -14.18 -18.81
N LYS A 261 22.66 -14.52 -18.60
CA LYS A 261 23.52 -14.97 -19.70
C LYS A 261 22.91 -16.21 -20.32
N PRO A 262 22.83 -16.30 -21.69
CA PRO A 262 22.54 -17.59 -22.31
C PRO A 262 23.64 -18.57 -21.88
N THR A 263 23.24 -19.66 -21.26
CA THR A 263 24.12 -20.84 -21.10
C THR A 263 24.52 -21.31 -22.48
N PRO A 264 25.82 -21.57 -22.72
CA PRO A 264 26.31 -22.04 -24.00
C PRO A 264 25.74 -23.40 -24.38
#